data_44e646594b95cd4e6b4323e75da82efe
#
_entry.id   44e646594b95cd4e6b4323e75da82efe
#
_cell.length_a   1.000
_cell.length_b   1.000
_cell.length_c   1.000
_cell.angle_alpha   90.00
_cell.angle_beta   90.00
_cell.angle_gamma   90.00
#
_symmetry.space_group_name_H-M   'P 1'
#
loop_
_entity.id
_entity.type
_entity.pdbx_description
1 polymer ?
#
loop_
_entity_poly.entity_id
_entity_poly.type
_entity_poly.pdbx_seq_one_letter_code
_entity_poly.pdbx_strand_id
1 'polypeptide(L)'
;MPHELATQARVGPVVADVMIRYPKLCGTDTTVGQARAYLADDHVHALLVTHDGVLVAVVEREDLTGAAPEEPIWLLGRLGDRVVGVDDDLAVVSREMNEWGRRRLAVVDRGGRLAGLLCRKRSGQGFCSDDGVAARAAGRGRPM
;
A
#
# COMPACT_ATOMS: atom_id res chain seq x y z
N MET A 1 13.71 -27.76 15.74
CA MET A 1 13.41 -27.44 15.29
C MET A 1 12.60 -26.89 14.98
N PRO A 2 12.26 -26.66 15.11
CA PRO A 2 11.27 -26.32 14.71
C PRO A 2 11.18 -25.27 13.98
N HIS A 3 12.03 -24.84 13.74
CA HIS A 3 11.89 -24.00 13.06
C HIS A 3 11.79 -24.15 11.83
N GLU A 4 12.55 -24.67 11.34
CA GLU A 4 12.36 -25.01 10.15
C GLU A 4 11.04 -25.44 10.10
N LEU A 5 10.62 -25.92 11.07
CA LEU A 5 9.37 -26.22 11.19
C LEU A 5 8.51 -25.14 10.87
N ALA A 6 8.82 -24.00 11.26
CA ALA A 6 8.01 -22.89 10.99
C ALA A 6 7.83 -22.72 9.54
N THR A 7 8.86 -22.96 8.79
CA THR A 7 8.78 -22.89 7.37
C THR A 7 7.81 -23.87 6.84
N GLN A 8 7.80 -25.02 7.38
CA GLN A 8 6.91 -26.00 6.92
C GLN A 8 5.50 -25.67 7.26
N ALA A 9 5.29 -24.99 8.35
CA ALA A 9 3.96 -24.62 8.73
C ALA A 9 3.40 -23.59 7.79
N ARG A 10 4.26 -22.91 7.03
CA ARG A 10 3.78 -21.95 6.12
C ARG A 10 3.37 -22.62 4.86
N VAL A 11 2.15 -22.99 4.74
CA VAL A 11 1.69 -23.72 3.64
C VAL A 11 1.08 -22.90 2.60
N GLY A 12 0.87 -21.80 2.53
CA GLY A 12 0.25 -21.01 1.48
C GLY A 12 1.15 -19.88 1.06
N PRO A 13 0.67 -19.05 0.18
CA PRO A 13 1.44 -17.91 -0.26
C PRO A 13 1.54 -16.85 0.83
N VAL A 14 2.57 -16.03 0.73
CA VAL A 14 2.75 -14.88 1.61
C VAL A 14 2.45 -13.63 0.82
N VAL A 15 2.35 -12.51 1.53
CA VAL A 15 2.01 -11.21 0.94
C VAL A 15 2.96 -10.87 -0.22
N ALA A 16 4.26 -11.14 -0.07
CA ALA A 16 5.22 -10.81 -1.12
C ALA A 16 4.95 -11.50 -2.45
N ASP A 17 4.24 -12.63 -2.43
CA ASP A 17 3.98 -13.37 -3.65
C ASP A 17 3.01 -12.67 -4.57
N VAL A 18 2.16 -11.79 -4.06
CA VAL A 18 1.11 -11.16 -4.86
C VAL A 18 1.11 -9.63 -4.78
N MET A 19 2.02 -9.03 -4.06
CA MET A 19 2.03 -7.57 -3.93
C MET A 19 2.46 -6.89 -5.23
N ILE A 20 2.04 -5.65 -5.39
CA ILE A 20 2.52 -4.80 -6.46
C ILE A 20 3.89 -4.30 -6.01
N ARG A 21 4.89 -4.46 -6.87
CA ARG A 21 6.27 -4.14 -6.49
C ARG A 21 6.70 -2.71 -6.71
N TYR A 22 5.99 -1.99 -7.56
CA TYR A 22 6.38 -0.64 -7.92
C TYR A 22 5.21 0.33 -7.75
N PRO A 23 4.74 0.50 -6.50
CA PRO A 23 3.65 1.45 -6.26
C PRO A 23 4.18 2.88 -6.38
N LYS A 24 3.30 3.83 -6.55
CA LYS A 24 3.69 5.22 -6.59
C LYS A 24 4.07 5.68 -5.19
N LEU A 25 5.18 6.41 -5.10
CA LEU A 25 5.71 6.85 -3.81
C LEU A 25 5.72 8.37 -3.72
N CYS A 26 5.63 8.86 -2.49
CA CYS A 26 5.75 10.27 -2.19
C CYS A 26 6.88 10.45 -1.19
N GLY A 27 7.50 11.63 -1.19
CA GLY A 27 8.50 11.96 -0.19
C GLY A 27 7.88 12.73 0.95
N THR A 28 8.67 13.00 1.98
CA THR A 28 8.18 13.71 3.17
C THR A 28 7.92 15.20 2.89
N ASP A 29 8.34 15.70 1.74
CA ASP A 29 8.06 17.08 1.35
C ASP A 29 6.74 17.22 0.58
N THR A 30 6.03 16.13 0.35
CA THR A 30 4.75 16.18 -0.35
C THR A 30 3.72 16.93 0.50
N THR A 31 3.06 17.90 -0.10
CA THR A 31 2.08 18.73 0.61
C THR A 31 0.66 18.21 0.41
N VAL A 32 -0.26 18.69 1.24
CA VAL A 32 -1.67 18.35 1.13
C VAL A 32 -2.21 18.73 -0.26
N GLY A 33 -1.81 19.90 -0.78
CA GLY A 33 -2.26 20.33 -2.11
C GLY A 33 -1.83 19.36 -3.19
N GLN A 34 -0.58 18.91 -3.13
CA GLN A 34 -0.07 17.94 -4.10
C GLN A 34 -0.79 16.59 -3.94
N ALA A 35 -1.03 16.19 -2.70
CA ALA A 35 -1.71 14.93 -2.42
C ALA A 35 -3.13 14.94 -2.95
N ARG A 36 -3.83 16.07 -2.80
CA ARG A 36 -5.20 16.18 -3.31
C ARG A 36 -5.23 16.02 -4.83
N ALA A 37 -4.20 16.53 -5.51
CA ALA A 37 -4.10 16.38 -6.95
C ALA A 37 -3.92 14.91 -7.34
N TYR A 38 -3.09 14.17 -6.61
CA TYR A 38 -2.93 12.73 -6.87
C TYR A 38 -4.23 11.98 -6.59
N LEU A 39 -4.90 12.32 -5.49
CA LEU A 39 -6.11 11.61 -5.08
C LEU A 39 -7.34 12.00 -5.89
N ALA A 40 -7.23 12.99 -6.77
CA ALA A 40 -8.29 13.31 -7.71
C ALA A 40 -8.50 12.18 -8.72
N ASP A 41 -7.47 11.36 -8.93
CA ASP A 41 -7.58 10.18 -9.78
C ASP A 41 -8.33 9.11 -8.98
N ASP A 42 -9.43 8.60 -9.51
CA ASP A 42 -10.26 7.61 -8.84
C ASP A 42 -9.55 6.31 -8.56
N HIS A 43 -8.45 6.04 -9.24
CA HIS A 43 -7.69 4.82 -9.02
C HIS A 43 -6.63 4.96 -7.94
N VAL A 44 -6.42 6.17 -7.43
CA VAL A 44 -5.46 6.40 -6.36
C VAL A 44 -6.23 6.51 -5.05
N HIS A 45 -6.00 5.58 -4.15
CA HIS A 45 -6.76 5.51 -2.90
C HIS A 45 -5.89 5.74 -1.67
N ALA A 46 -4.59 5.63 -1.80
CA ALA A 46 -3.66 5.86 -0.71
C ALA A 46 -2.34 6.31 -1.28
N LEU A 47 -1.61 7.08 -0.49
CA LEU A 47 -0.28 7.53 -0.87
C LEU A 47 0.71 6.98 0.12
N LEU A 48 1.79 6.40 -0.38
CA LEU A 48 2.83 5.81 0.45
C LEU A 48 3.96 6.80 0.57
N VAL A 49 4.22 7.27 1.77
CA VAL A 49 5.26 8.27 2.01
C VAL A 49 6.50 7.59 2.55
N THR A 50 7.61 7.76 1.86
CA THR A 50 8.87 7.13 2.27
C THR A 50 9.95 8.18 2.49
N HIS A 51 10.93 7.81 3.31
CA HIS A 51 12.12 8.61 3.51
C HIS A 51 13.30 7.64 3.49
N ASP A 52 14.18 7.82 2.52
CA ASP A 52 15.31 6.92 2.31
C ASP A 52 14.89 5.46 2.22
N GLY A 53 13.77 5.21 1.57
CA GLY A 53 13.27 3.85 1.36
C GLY A 53 12.47 3.29 2.51
N VAL A 54 12.40 3.98 3.65
CA VAL A 54 11.64 3.54 4.81
C VAL A 54 10.25 4.13 4.73
N LEU A 55 9.23 3.30 4.92
CA LEU A 55 7.86 3.78 4.91
C LEU A 55 7.61 4.55 6.21
N VAL A 56 7.22 5.81 6.09
CA VAL A 56 6.97 6.65 7.27
C VAL A 56 5.49 6.96 7.48
N ALA A 57 4.68 6.86 6.45
CA ALA A 57 3.24 7.06 6.59
C ALA A 57 2.49 6.52 5.40
N VAL A 58 1.27 6.09 5.63
CA VAL A 58 0.30 5.79 4.57
C VAL A 58 -0.79 6.83 4.75
N VAL A 59 -1.08 7.60 3.71
CA VAL A 59 -2.04 8.69 3.78
C VAL A 59 -3.23 8.36 2.92
N GLU A 60 -4.42 8.46 3.49
CA GLU A 60 -5.66 8.22 2.79
C GLU A 60 -6.44 9.54 2.67
N ARG A 61 -7.44 9.55 1.80
CA ARG A 61 -8.17 10.77 1.50
C ARG A 61 -8.74 11.45 2.73
N GLU A 62 -9.28 10.66 3.65
CA GLU A 62 -9.89 11.19 4.86
C GLU A 62 -8.89 11.90 5.77
N ASP A 63 -7.63 11.50 5.70
CA ASP A 63 -6.59 12.09 6.55
C ASP A 63 -6.35 13.56 6.24
N LEU A 64 -6.73 13.99 5.05
CA LEU A 64 -6.48 15.35 4.59
C LEU A 64 -7.63 16.29 4.88
N THR A 65 -8.71 15.79 5.46
CA THR A 65 -9.90 16.60 5.71
C THR A 65 -9.54 17.75 6.64
N GLY A 66 -9.82 18.97 6.20
CA GLY A 66 -9.57 20.15 7.01
C GLY A 66 -8.14 20.63 7.06
N ALA A 67 -7.23 19.94 6.36
CA ALA A 67 -5.82 20.32 6.41
C ALA A 67 -5.52 21.45 5.44
N ALA A 68 -4.55 22.29 5.78
CA ALA A 68 -4.14 23.39 4.91
C ALA A 68 -3.30 22.85 3.75
N PRO A 69 -3.41 23.47 2.57
CA PRO A 69 -2.70 22.94 1.39
C PRO A 69 -1.19 22.86 1.54
N GLU A 70 -0.61 23.64 2.40
CA GLU A 70 0.85 23.69 2.56
C GLU A 70 1.36 22.65 3.55
N GLU A 71 0.49 21.99 4.30
CA GLU A 71 0.93 21.04 5.31
C GLU A 71 1.56 19.81 4.67
N PRO A 72 2.63 19.27 5.25
CA PRO A 72 3.20 18.02 4.74
C PRO A 72 2.30 16.85 5.13
N ILE A 73 2.04 15.97 4.17
CA ILE A 73 1.07 14.90 4.41
C ILE A 73 1.57 13.82 5.34
N TRP A 74 2.88 13.65 5.45
CA TRP A 74 3.38 12.54 6.25
C TRP A 74 3.01 12.67 7.72
N LEU A 75 2.75 13.89 8.18
CA LEU A 75 2.33 14.12 9.56
C LEU A 75 0.85 13.79 9.77
N LEU A 76 0.10 13.63 8.70
CA LEU A 76 -1.35 13.39 8.78
C LEU A 76 -1.71 11.94 8.58
N GLY A 77 -0.79 11.15 8.07
CA GLY A 77 -1.04 9.73 7.85
C GLY A 77 -0.64 8.89 9.04
N ARG A 78 -0.71 7.58 8.85
CA ARG A 78 -0.29 6.65 9.90
C ARG A 78 0.11 5.34 9.29
N LEU A 79 0.70 4.47 10.08
CA LEU A 79 1.08 3.13 9.66
C LEU A 79 0.04 2.11 10.17
N GLY A 80 0.15 1.72 11.40
CA GLY A 80 -0.85 0.89 12.08
C GLY A 80 -1.52 -0.16 11.20
N ASP A 81 -2.83 -0.09 11.10
CA ASP A 81 -3.63 -1.04 10.35
C ASP A 81 -3.55 -0.87 8.84
N ARG A 82 -2.62 -0.05 8.37
CA ARG A 82 -2.42 0.19 6.94
C ARG A 82 -1.19 -0.53 6.40
N VAL A 83 -0.52 -1.34 7.22
CA VAL A 83 0.77 -1.95 6.87
C VAL A 83 0.79 -3.42 7.23
N VAL A 84 1.41 -4.24 6.37
CA VAL A 84 1.66 -5.65 6.66
C VAL A 84 3.08 -5.98 6.26
N GLY A 85 3.57 -7.12 6.66
CA GLY A 85 4.92 -7.57 6.35
C GLY A 85 4.98 -8.44 5.11
N VAL A 86 6.14 -8.49 4.48
CA VAL A 86 6.34 -9.30 3.27
C VAL A 86 6.10 -10.79 3.52
N ASP A 87 6.38 -11.26 4.71
CA ASP A 87 6.27 -12.68 5.04
C ASP A 87 4.96 -13.05 5.69
N ASP A 88 4.03 -12.12 5.82
CA ASP A 88 2.74 -12.41 6.45
C ASP A 88 1.94 -13.39 5.59
N ASP A 89 1.21 -14.27 6.25
CA ASP A 89 0.40 -15.29 5.59
C ASP A 89 -0.73 -14.59 4.81
N LEU A 90 -0.78 -14.82 3.51
CA LEU A 90 -1.75 -14.14 2.67
C LEU A 90 -3.19 -14.46 3.04
N ALA A 91 -3.48 -15.70 3.45
CA ALA A 91 -4.84 -16.06 3.83
C ALA A 91 -5.30 -15.30 5.07
N VAL A 92 -4.40 -15.14 6.03
CA VAL A 92 -4.71 -14.38 7.25
C VAL A 92 -4.94 -12.92 6.92
N VAL A 93 -4.06 -12.34 6.10
CA VAL A 93 -4.16 -10.94 5.73
C VAL A 93 -5.43 -10.70 4.93
N SER A 94 -5.79 -11.61 4.03
CA SER A 94 -7.03 -11.49 3.26
C SER A 94 -8.26 -11.44 4.16
N ARG A 95 -8.28 -12.27 5.20
CA ARG A 95 -9.39 -12.25 6.14
C ARG A 95 -9.45 -10.92 6.87
N GLU A 96 -8.29 -10.42 7.30
CA GLU A 96 -8.23 -9.14 7.99
C GLU A 96 -8.69 -8.00 7.10
N MET A 97 -8.29 -8.01 5.84
CA MET A 97 -8.72 -6.99 4.90
C MET A 97 -10.23 -6.99 4.75
N ASN A 98 -10.84 -8.18 4.71
CA ASN A 98 -12.28 -8.27 4.64
C ASN A 98 -12.95 -7.73 5.90
N GLU A 99 -12.42 -8.09 7.07
CA GLU A 99 -12.99 -7.65 8.33
C GLU A 99 -12.86 -6.15 8.51
N TRP A 100 -11.76 -5.58 8.05
CA TRP A 100 -11.50 -4.15 8.22
C TRP A 100 -12.06 -3.30 7.09
N GLY A 101 -12.58 -3.94 6.05
CA GLY A 101 -13.08 -3.23 4.88
C GLY A 101 -11.97 -2.55 4.09
N ARG A 102 -10.76 -3.09 4.14
CA ARG A 102 -9.62 -2.50 3.46
C ARG A 102 -9.30 -3.25 2.19
N ARG A 103 -8.96 -2.51 1.17
CA ARG A 103 -8.56 -3.10 -0.10
C ARG A 103 -7.09 -2.87 -0.40
N ARG A 104 -6.39 -2.05 0.38
CA ARG A 104 -4.98 -1.76 0.14
C ARG A 104 -4.22 -1.72 1.44
N LEU A 105 -3.02 -2.31 1.43
CA LEU A 105 -2.12 -2.27 2.59
C LEU A 105 -0.71 -2.10 2.06
N ALA A 106 0.06 -1.22 2.68
CA ALA A 106 1.47 -1.09 2.35
C ALA A 106 2.21 -2.32 2.87
N VAL A 107 3.23 -2.74 2.15
CA VAL A 107 3.99 -3.93 2.51
C VAL A 107 5.42 -3.53 2.81
N VAL A 108 5.90 -3.90 3.99
CA VAL A 108 7.26 -3.56 4.41
C VAL A 108 8.05 -4.80 4.74
N ASP A 109 9.37 -4.68 4.67
CA ASP A 109 10.24 -5.75 5.11
C ASP A 109 10.49 -5.61 6.62
N ARG A 110 11.35 -6.45 7.18
CA ARG A 110 11.61 -6.44 8.62
C ARG A 110 12.23 -5.15 9.12
N GLY A 111 12.88 -4.42 8.26
CA GLY A 111 13.49 -3.15 8.63
C GLY A 111 12.56 -1.96 8.46
N GLY A 112 11.32 -2.19 8.06
CA GLY A 112 10.38 -1.10 7.83
C GLY A 112 10.53 -0.45 6.46
N ARG A 113 11.36 -1.03 5.59
CA ARG A 113 11.54 -0.47 4.26
C ARG A 113 10.36 -0.90 3.39
N LEU A 114 9.91 0.00 2.57
CA LEU A 114 8.77 -0.30 1.71
C LEU A 114 9.16 -1.34 0.68
N ALA A 115 8.39 -2.40 0.62
CA ALA A 115 8.60 -3.47 -0.34
C ALA A 115 7.55 -3.46 -1.45
N GLY A 116 6.35 -3.01 -1.17
CA GLY A 116 5.30 -3.00 -2.18
C GLY A 116 3.97 -2.57 -1.63
N LEU A 117 2.93 -2.88 -2.39
CA LEU A 117 1.55 -2.56 -2.02
C LEU A 117 0.68 -3.78 -2.28
N LEU A 118 -0.11 -4.17 -1.30
CA LEU A 118 -1.08 -5.23 -1.49
C LEU A 118 -2.40 -4.57 -1.87
N CYS A 119 -2.90 -4.89 -3.05
CA CYS A 119 -4.11 -4.27 -3.56
C CYS A 119 -5.11 -5.35 -3.94
N ARG A 120 -6.22 -5.43 -3.20
CA ARG A 120 -7.27 -6.40 -3.46
C ARG A 120 -8.21 -5.85 -4.51
N LYS A 121 -8.61 -6.67 -5.45
CA LYS A 121 -9.49 -6.23 -6.52
C LYS A 121 -10.84 -5.81 -5.94
N ARG A 122 -11.48 -4.86 -6.61
CA ARG A 122 -12.78 -4.36 -6.18
C ARG A 122 -13.80 -5.48 -6.01
N SER A 123 -13.72 -6.50 -6.85
CA SER A 123 -14.65 -7.62 -6.76
C SER A 123 -14.44 -8.48 -5.51
N GLY A 124 -13.30 -8.30 -4.83
CA GLY A 124 -12.94 -9.16 -3.71
C GLY A 124 -12.31 -10.48 -4.16
N GLN A 125 -12.16 -10.68 -5.46
CA GLN A 125 -11.65 -11.92 -6.01
C GLN A 125 -10.22 -11.71 -6.50
N GLY A 126 -9.29 -11.97 -5.63
CA GLY A 126 -7.88 -11.86 -5.98
C GLY A 126 -7.30 -10.47 -5.80
N PHE A 127 -6.07 -10.32 -6.23
CA PHE A 127 -5.30 -9.11 -6.00
C PHE A 127 -4.90 -8.46 -7.32
N CYS A 128 -4.69 -7.14 -7.28
CA CYS A 128 -4.22 -6.41 -8.43
C CYS A 128 -2.79 -6.83 -8.73
N SER A 129 -2.40 -6.81 -9.99
CA SER A 129 -1.04 -7.16 -10.38
C SER A 129 -0.33 -5.94 -10.91
N ASP A 130 1.00 -6.03 -10.98
CA ASP A 130 1.79 -4.97 -11.58
C ASP A 130 1.36 -4.73 -13.03
N ASP A 131 1.09 -5.80 -13.77
CA ASP A 131 0.67 -5.68 -15.15
C ASP A 131 -0.69 -4.99 -15.26
N GLY A 132 -1.62 -5.32 -14.39
CA GLY A 132 -2.92 -4.69 -14.39
C GLY A 132 -2.85 -3.21 -14.07
N VAL A 133 -1.99 -2.83 -13.14
CA VAL A 133 -1.82 -1.44 -12.77
C VAL A 133 -1.19 -0.68 -13.93
N ALA A 134 -0.19 -1.25 -14.57
CA ALA A 134 0.47 -0.63 -15.72
C ALA A 134 -0.52 -0.44 -16.87
N ALA A 135 -1.36 -1.42 -17.11
CA ALA A 135 -2.34 -1.33 -18.18
C ALA A 135 -3.35 -0.21 -17.92
N ARG A 136 -3.78 -0.04 -16.67
CA ARG A 136 -4.70 1.04 -16.34
C ARG A 136 -4.04 2.40 -16.53
N ALA A 137 -2.78 2.51 -16.15
CA ALA A 137 -2.05 3.76 -16.30
C ALA A 137 -1.91 4.11 -17.79
N ALA A 138 -1.57 3.13 -18.60
CA ALA A 138 -1.44 3.33 -20.03
C ALA A 138 -2.79 3.69 -20.66
N GLY A 139 -3.84 3.04 -20.18
CA GLY A 139 -5.16 3.30 -20.72
C GLY A 139 -5.69 4.68 -20.44
N ARG A 140 -5.16 5.35 -19.42
CA ARG A 140 -5.54 6.72 -19.14
C ARG A 140 -4.82 7.72 -20.03
N GLY A 141 -3.96 7.24 -20.88
CA GLY A 141 -3.29 8.10 -21.84
C GLY A 141 -2.41 9.14 -21.25
N ARG A 142 -1.71 8.86 -20.18
CA ARG A 142 -0.97 9.79 -19.57
C ARG A 142 0.13 10.09 -20.22
N PRO A 143 0.40 10.96 -20.44
CA PRO A 143 1.51 11.32 -21.07
C PRO A 143 2.31 11.69 -20.11
N MET A 144 2.44 11.81 -19.87
CA MET A 144 3.19 12.19 -19.11
C MET A 144 3.74 12.63 -19.36
#